data_661368fc3c13a464e9d9b79383d0c139
#
_entry.id   661368fc3c13a464e9d9b79383d0c139
#
_cell.length_a   1.000
_cell.length_b   1.000
_cell.length_c   1.000
_cell.angle_alpha   90.00
_cell.angle_beta   90.00
_cell.angle_gamma   90.00
#
_symmetry.space_group_name_H-M   'P 1'
#
loop_
_entity.id
_entity.type
_entity.pdbx_description
1 polymer ?
#
loop_
_entity_poly.entity_id
_entity_poly.type
_entity_poly.pdbx_seq_one_letter_code
_entity_poly.pdbx_strand_id
1 'polypeptide(L)' 'MKTWCVWGINLPKIKIKANSFDNAIAQARKINKNYNTGQLK' A
#
# COMPACT_ATOMS: atom_id res chain seq x y z
N MET A 1 12.50 4.70 6.59
CA MET A 1 11.35 4.28 5.78
C MET A 1 10.14 5.14 6.10
N LYS A 2 9.32 5.35 5.10
CA LYS A 2 8.09 6.11 5.27
C LYS A 2 6.93 5.14 5.47
N THR A 3 5.90 5.60 6.15
CA THR A 3 4.69 4.81 6.33
C THR A 3 3.68 5.21 5.28
N TRP A 4 3.22 4.22 4.53
CA TRP A 4 2.24 4.41 3.46
C TRP A 4 0.92 3.77 3.85
N CYS A 5 -0.17 4.49 3.65
CA CYS A 5 -1.51 3.95 3.83
C CYS A 5 -2.02 3.53 2.45
N VAL A 6 -2.24 2.23 2.25
CA VAL A 6 -2.66 1.71 0.95
C VAL A 6 -4.01 1.03 1.05
N TRP A 7 -4.76 1.10 -0.05
CA TRP A 7 -6.08 0.48 -0.12
C TRP A 7 -6.43 0.15 -1.56
N GLY A 8 -7.52 -0.54 -1.72
CA GLY A 8 -8.07 -0.85 -3.03
C GLY A 8 -9.58 -0.91 -2.94
N ILE A 9 -10.24 -1.24 -4.04
CA ILE A 9 -11.69 -1.34 -4.08
C ILE A 9 -12.13 -2.50 -3.15
N ASN A 10 -13.01 -2.17 -2.20
CA ASN A 10 -13.54 -3.14 -1.22
C ASN A 10 -12.46 -3.79 -0.36
N LEU A 11 -11.32 -3.12 -0.19
CA LEU A 11 -10.24 -3.63 0.66
C LEU A 11 -10.04 -2.69 1.85
N PRO A 12 -9.67 -3.25 3.00
CA PRO A 12 -9.34 -2.41 4.16
C PRO A 12 -8.04 -1.66 3.91
N LYS A 13 -7.96 -0.47 4.48
CA LYS A 13 -6.71 0.29 4.46
C LYS A 13 -5.68 -0.41 5.33
N ILE A 14 -4.47 -0.54 4.81
CA ILE A 14 -3.36 -1.10 5.57
C ILE A 14 -2.18 -0.14 5.52
N LYS A 15 -1.31 -0.24 6.51
CA LYS A 15 -0.12 0.60 6.58
C LYS A 15 1.09 -0.24 6.22
N ILE A 16 1.91 0.28 5.32
CA ILE A 16 3.11 -0.41 4.86
C ILE A 16 4.29 0.55 4.96
N LYS A 17 5.39 0.06 5.50
CA LYS A 17 6.62 0.82 5.57
C LYS A 17 7.45 0.53 4.33
N ALA A 18 7.76 1.57 3.59
CA ALA A 18 8.53 1.45 2.37
C ALA A 18 9.21 2.77 2.05
N ASN A 19 10.22 2.70 1.19
CA ASN A 19 10.98 3.89 0.80
C ASN A 19 10.24 4.74 -0.23
N SER A 20 9.35 4.13 -1.00
CA SER A 20 8.62 4.82 -2.05
C SER A 20 7.23 4.22 -2.22
N PHE A 21 6.38 4.96 -2.91
CA PHE A 21 5.03 4.50 -3.21
C PHE A 21 5.06 3.18 -3.99
N ASP A 22 5.93 3.08 -4.99
CA ASP A 22 6.02 1.85 -5.79
C ASP A 22 6.36 0.65 -4.91
N ASN A 23 7.28 0.81 -3.98
CA ASN A 23 7.62 -0.26 -3.05
C ASN A 23 6.44 -0.62 -2.16
N ALA A 24 5.72 0.38 -1.66
CA ALA A 24 4.56 0.14 -0.80
C ALA A 24 3.50 -0.65 -1.55
N ILE A 25 3.20 -0.25 -2.77
CA ILE A 25 2.19 -0.94 -3.58
C ILE A 25 2.65 -2.36 -3.93
N ALA A 26 3.93 -2.53 -4.25
CA ALA A 26 4.45 -3.87 -4.55
C ALA A 26 4.28 -4.81 -3.36
N GLN A 27 4.54 -4.33 -2.15
CA GLN A 27 4.34 -5.12 -0.95
C GLN A 27 2.86 -5.42 -0.70
N ALA A 28 2.00 -4.43 -0.90
CA ALA A 28 0.57 -4.60 -0.71
C ALA A 28 -0.01 -5.62 -1.68
N ARG A 29 0.46 -5.63 -2.91
CA ARG A 29 -0.03 -6.57 -3.93
C ARG A 29 0.33 -8.02 -3.62
N LYS A 30 1.31 -8.26 -2.77
CA LYS A 30 1.60 -9.61 -2.29
C LYS A 30 0.48 -10.11 -1.37
N ILE A 31 -0.21 -9.20 -0.73
CA ILE A 31 -1.35 -9.53 0.14
C ILE A 31 -2.61 -9.68 -0.70
N ASN A 32 -2.86 -8.73 -1.58
CA ASN A 32 -4.01 -8.76 -2.47
C ASN A 32 -3.71 -7.91 -3.70
N LYS A 33 -3.84 -8.50 -4.88
CA LYS A 33 -3.49 -7.84 -6.14
C LYS A 33 -4.34 -6.60 -6.43
N ASN A 34 -5.45 -6.41 -5.72
CA ASN A 34 -6.34 -5.28 -5.93
C ASN A 34 -5.90 -4.01 -5.20
N TYR A 35 -4.86 -4.09 -4.38
CA TYR A 35 -4.28 -2.88 -3.80
C TYR A 35 -3.62 -2.08 -4.90
N ASN A 36 -4.11 -0.86 -5.13
CA ASN A 36 -3.60 -0.04 -6.22
C ASN A 36 -3.53 1.44 -5.89
N THR A 37 -3.93 1.84 -4.69
CA THR A 37 -3.96 3.24 -4.30
C THR A 37 -3.32 3.38 -2.93
N GLY A 38 -2.68 4.52 -2.70
CA GLY A 38 -2.11 4.76 -1.40
C GLY A 38 -1.65 6.20 -1.27
N GLN A 39 -1.33 6.60 -0.05
CA GLN A 39 -0.81 7.92 0.21
C GLN A 39 0.14 7.88 1.40
N LEU A 40 1.05 8.83 1.43
CA LEU A 40 1.96 9.00 2.55
C LEU A 40 1.17 9.47 3.75
N LYS A 41 1.40 8.79 4.83
CA LYS A 41 0.72 9.15 6.06
C LYS A 41 1.28 10.43 6.65
#